data_a29b3fab83caa8d1985516b58b8d6736
#
_entry.id   a29b3fab83caa8d1985516b58b8d6736
#
_cell.length_a   1.000
_cell.length_b   1.000
_cell.length_c   1.000
_cell.angle_alpha   90.00
_cell.angle_beta   90.00
_cell.angle_gamma   90.00
#
_symmetry.space_group_name_H-M   'P 1'
#
loop_
_entity.id
_entity.type
_entity.pdbx_description
1 polymer ?
#
loop_
_entity_poly.entity_id
_entity_poly.type
_entity_poly.pdbx_seq_one_letter_code
_entity_poly.pdbx_strand_id
1 'polypeptide(L)'
;AVIGTGSTGVQMIPLLAQEARHLTVVQRTPAFCVPARNQPWNDARIEYWRQNYRDLRAMARNTRAGVLHEYGMLPAAAVRPEDRIADLERRWVKGGPNVLYGFNDLLVNEETNKLVADFLRGKIAQAVNDPEIAKKLMPYEYPVGTKRVCVGTDYYETYNRDNVSLIDLRNEKLQQIEKDGIRTNDGFYPVDVLILAT
;
A
#
# COMPACT_ATOMS: atom_id res chain seq x y z
N ALA A 1 -13.43 -15.10 -2.94
CA ALA A 1 -12.65 -14.15 -3.74
C ALA A 1 -12.87 -12.71 -3.24
N VAL A 2 -11.92 -11.84 -3.56
CA VAL A 2 -11.99 -10.39 -3.30
C VAL A 2 -11.80 -9.65 -4.62
N ILE A 3 -12.73 -8.77 -4.99
CA ILE A 3 -12.59 -7.84 -6.12
C ILE A 3 -12.24 -6.47 -5.58
N GLY A 4 -11.06 -5.96 -5.93
CA GLY A 4 -10.56 -4.65 -5.56
C GLY A 4 -9.36 -4.71 -4.62
N THR A 5 -8.37 -3.87 -4.94
CA THR A 5 -7.09 -3.73 -4.23
C THR A 5 -6.85 -2.29 -3.77
N GLY A 6 -7.92 -1.56 -3.47
CA GLY A 6 -7.88 -0.28 -2.76
C GLY A 6 -7.66 -0.46 -1.26
N SER A 7 -7.84 0.60 -0.45
CA SER A 7 -7.56 0.57 0.98
C SER A 7 -8.29 -0.57 1.72
N THR A 8 -9.55 -0.84 1.37
CA THR A 8 -10.32 -1.94 1.97
C THR A 8 -9.71 -3.30 1.61
N GLY A 9 -9.46 -3.55 0.31
CA GLY A 9 -8.83 -4.79 -0.15
C GLY A 9 -7.46 -5.02 0.48
N VAL A 10 -6.59 -3.99 0.48
CA VAL A 10 -5.24 -4.06 1.08
C VAL A 10 -5.27 -4.49 2.55
N GLN A 11 -6.27 -4.04 3.32
CA GLN A 11 -6.39 -4.39 4.74
C GLN A 11 -7.05 -5.74 4.99
N MET A 12 -7.96 -6.17 4.12
CA MET A 12 -8.69 -7.44 4.28
C MET A 12 -7.92 -8.66 3.76
N ILE A 13 -7.26 -8.52 2.62
CA ILE A 13 -6.60 -9.62 1.91
C ILE A 13 -5.65 -10.43 2.82
N PRO A 14 -4.76 -9.81 3.62
CA PRO A 14 -3.87 -10.57 4.51
C PRO A 14 -4.60 -11.40 5.56
N LEU A 15 -5.71 -10.89 6.08
CA LEU A 15 -6.52 -11.58 7.09
C LEU A 15 -7.31 -12.73 6.46
N LEU A 16 -7.96 -12.47 5.33
CA LEU A 16 -8.71 -13.50 4.60
C LEU A 16 -7.82 -14.64 4.11
N ALA A 17 -6.59 -14.35 3.73
CA ALA A 17 -5.63 -15.37 3.30
C ALA A 17 -5.22 -16.33 4.43
N GLN A 18 -5.37 -15.93 5.69
CA GLN A 18 -5.10 -16.79 6.84
C GLN A 18 -6.23 -17.79 7.11
N GLU A 19 -7.47 -17.42 6.78
CA GLU A 19 -8.67 -18.20 7.09
C GLU A 19 -9.21 -18.98 5.88
N ALA A 20 -9.07 -18.44 4.67
CA ALA A 20 -9.59 -19.06 3.46
C ALA A 20 -8.76 -20.28 3.04
N ARG A 21 -9.43 -21.35 2.61
CA ARG A 21 -8.77 -22.49 1.96
C ARG A 21 -8.00 -22.04 0.71
N HIS A 22 -8.62 -21.17 -0.10
CA HIS A 22 -8.01 -20.50 -1.23
C HIS A 22 -8.58 -19.09 -1.37
N LEU A 23 -7.74 -18.10 -1.63
CA LEU A 23 -8.12 -16.71 -1.84
C LEU A 23 -7.74 -16.26 -3.25
N THR A 24 -8.74 -15.97 -4.06
CA THR A 24 -8.55 -15.33 -5.36
C THR A 24 -8.71 -13.82 -5.22
N VAL A 25 -7.67 -13.06 -5.51
CA VAL A 25 -7.70 -11.61 -5.56
C VAL A 25 -7.86 -11.14 -7.00
N VAL A 26 -8.87 -10.34 -7.26
CA VAL A 26 -9.15 -9.76 -8.59
C VAL A 26 -8.79 -8.29 -8.57
N GLN A 27 -7.74 -7.95 -9.30
CA GLN A 27 -7.17 -6.61 -9.36
C GLN A 27 -7.42 -5.94 -10.71
N ARG A 28 -8.00 -4.75 -10.70
CA ARG A 28 -8.08 -3.90 -11.89
C ARG A 28 -6.87 -2.97 -12.02
N THR A 29 -6.51 -2.32 -10.95
CA THR A 29 -5.40 -1.36 -10.89
C THR A 29 -4.62 -1.62 -9.61
N PRO A 30 -3.32 -1.90 -9.69
CA PRO A 30 -2.50 -2.08 -8.49
C PRO A 30 -2.45 -0.80 -7.67
N ALA A 31 -2.30 -0.92 -6.36
CA ALA A 31 -2.18 0.21 -5.45
C ALA A 31 -0.78 0.28 -4.84
N PHE A 32 -0.24 1.50 -4.70
CA PHE A 32 0.89 1.70 -3.80
C PHE A 32 0.43 1.45 -2.37
N CYS A 33 1.13 0.58 -1.66
CA CYS A 33 0.92 0.28 -0.26
C CYS A 33 2.21 0.49 0.52
N VAL A 34 2.10 1.12 1.68
CA VAL A 34 3.21 1.33 2.63
C VAL A 34 2.94 0.54 3.91
N PRO A 35 3.96 0.07 4.63
CA PRO A 35 3.79 -0.74 5.81
C PRO A 35 3.16 0.08 6.95
N ALA A 36 2.16 -0.47 7.61
CA ALA A 36 1.47 0.19 8.73
C ALA A 36 2.38 0.36 9.94
N ARG A 37 3.20 -0.63 10.24
CA ARG A 37 4.09 -0.66 11.43
C ARG A 37 3.33 -0.35 12.72
N ASN A 38 2.11 -0.89 12.85
CA ASN A 38 1.30 -0.73 14.06
C ASN A 38 2.06 -1.26 15.27
N GLN A 39 2.08 -0.44 16.31
CA GLN A 39 2.67 -0.81 17.60
C GLN A 39 1.55 -1.01 18.62
N PRO A 40 1.65 -2.01 19.51
CA PRO A 40 0.70 -2.21 20.57
C PRO A 40 0.67 -0.99 21.50
N TRP A 41 -0.51 -0.68 22.00
CA TRP A 41 -0.68 0.29 23.05
C TRP A 41 -0.21 -0.30 24.39
N ASN A 42 0.66 0.41 25.08
CA ASN A 42 1.04 0.12 26.46
C ASN A 42 0.70 1.31 27.35
N ASP A 43 0.73 1.10 28.66
CA ASP A 43 0.30 2.12 29.64
C ASP A 43 1.12 3.41 29.54
N ALA A 44 2.43 3.32 29.32
CA ALA A 44 3.28 4.49 29.17
C ALA A 44 2.90 5.32 27.94
N ARG A 45 2.59 4.68 26.80
CA ARG A 45 2.14 5.33 25.59
C ARG A 45 0.76 5.95 25.76
N ILE A 46 -0.15 5.24 26.41
CA ILE A 46 -1.50 5.75 26.72
C ILE A 46 -1.40 6.99 27.59
N GLU A 47 -0.59 6.95 28.65
CA GLU A 47 -0.43 8.06 29.57
C GLU A 47 0.25 9.27 28.89
N TYR A 48 1.28 9.04 28.07
CA TYR A 48 1.89 10.11 27.27
C TYR A 48 0.85 10.82 26.39
N TRP A 49 -0.03 10.08 25.69
CA TRP A 49 -1.07 10.67 24.87
C TRP A 49 -2.14 11.41 25.69
N ARG A 50 -2.51 10.91 26.86
CA ARG A 50 -3.47 11.59 27.76
C ARG A 50 -2.93 12.93 28.24
N GLN A 51 -1.69 12.96 28.69
CA GLN A 51 -1.05 14.15 29.21
C GLN A 51 -0.80 15.23 28.15
N ASN A 52 -0.46 14.82 26.92
CA ASN A 52 -0.04 15.73 25.86
C ASN A 52 -1.11 15.91 24.74
N TYR A 53 -2.29 15.38 24.90
CA TYR A 53 -3.31 15.33 23.82
C TYR A 53 -3.63 16.68 23.22
N ARG A 54 -3.82 17.73 24.03
CA ARG A 54 -4.17 19.09 23.56
C ARG A 54 -3.07 19.69 22.70
N ASP A 55 -1.83 19.56 23.14
CA ASP A 55 -0.67 20.11 22.44
C ASP A 55 -0.39 19.32 21.16
N LEU A 56 -0.42 18.00 21.23
CA LEU A 56 -0.26 17.13 20.05
C LEU A 56 -1.34 17.41 18.99
N ARG A 57 -2.59 17.63 19.42
CA ARG A 57 -3.67 18.00 18.51
C ARG A 57 -3.49 19.38 17.90
N ALA A 58 -3.03 20.37 18.69
CA ALA A 58 -2.72 21.69 18.20
C ALA A 58 -1.56 21.66 17.20
N MET A 59 -0.51 20.91 17.49
CA MET A 59 0.60 20.68 16.57
C MET A 59 0.13 20.04 15.27
N ALA A 60 -0.68 18.98 15.34
CA ALA A 60 -1.21 18.29 14.16
C ALA A 60 -2.00 19.22 13.23
N ARG A 61 -2.84 20.10 13.79
CA ARG A 61 -3.63 21.08 13.02
C ARG A 61 -2.76 22.06 12.23
N ASN A 62 -1.55 22.32 12.67
CA ASN A 62 -0.60 23.21 12.02
C ASN A 62 0.31 22.49 11.01
N THR A 63 0.11 21.19 10.80
CA THR A 63 0.84 20.43 9.78
C THR A 63 0.08 20.41 8.45
N ARG A 64 0.82 20.20 7.36
CA ARG A 64 0.27 20.16 5.98
C ARG A 64 -0.84 19.12 5.77
N ALA A 65 -0.77 17.99 6.45
CA ALA A 65 -1.74 16.90 6.32
C ALA A 65 -2.64 16.70 7.55
N GLY A 66 -2.56 17.56 8.56
CA GLY A 66 -3.34 17.43 9.78
C GLY A 66 -2.91 16.31 10.72
N VAL A 67 -1.71 15.74 10.51
CA VAL A 67 -1.17 14.62 11.27
C VAL A 67 0.30 14.85 11.64
N LEU A 68 0.73 14.22 12.74
CA LEU A 68 2.09 14.34 13.26
C LEU A 68 3.03 13.37 12.51
N HIS A 69 3.36 13.72 11.28
CA HIS A 69 4.40 13.06 10.50
C HIS A 69 5.66 13.92 10.44
N GLU A 70 6.74 13.29 9.99
CA GLU A 70 8.00 13.96 9.75
C GLU A 70 8.02 14.52 8.32
N TYR A 71 7.85 15.83 8.19
CA TYR A 71 7.78 16.49 6.89
C TYR A 71 9.17 16.95 6.43
N GLY A 72 9.60 16.47 5.26
CA GLY A 72 10.77 17.01 4.56
C GLY A 72 10.49 18.42 4.05
N MET A 73 11.44 19.31 4.26
CA MET A 73 11.33 20.72 3.90
C MET A 73 11.98 21.07 2.56
N LEU A 74 12.73 20.14 1.98
CA LEU A 74 13.49 20.34 0.75
C LEU A 74 12.87 19.57 -0.42
N PRO A 75 13.00 20.08 -1.64
CA PRO A 75 12.76 19.29 -2.85
C PRO A 75 13.84 18.21 -3.00
N ALA A 76 13.52 17.12 -3.66
CA ALA A 76 14.48 16.01 -3.82
C ALA A 76 15.79 16.46 -4.51
N ALA A 77 15.71 17.37 -5.47
CA ALA A 77 16.89 17.90 -6.16
C ALA A 77 17.90 18.63 -5.26
N ALA A 78 17.44 19.19 -4.13
CA ALA A 78 18.30 19.86 -3.16
C ALA A 78 18.97 18.92 -2.15
N VAL A 79 18.65 17.61 -2.20
CA VAL A 79 19.21 16.58 -1.33
C VAL A 79 20.21 15.76 -2.15
N ARG A 80 21.35 15.39 -1.58
CA ARG A 80 22.35 14.54 -2.25
C ARG A 80 21.73 13.18 -2.63
N PRO A 81 22.07 12.59 -3.79
CA PRO A 81 21.45 11.36 -4.28
C PRO A 81 21.48 10.20 -3.26
N GLU A 82 22.60 10.01 -2.58
CA GLU A 82 22.78 8.97 -1.55
C GLU A 82 21.86 9.19 -0.33
N ASP A 83 21.66 10.45 0.07
CA ASP A 83 20.83 10.79 1.21
C ASP A 83 19.33 10.66 0.90
N ARG A 84 18.92 10.80 -0.38
CA ARG A 84 17.52 10.62 -0.80
C ARG A 84 17.02 9.21 -0.49
N ILE A 85 17.80 8.21 -0.90
CA ILE A 85 17.43 6.80 -0.69
C ILE A 85 17.52 6.44 0.79
N ALA A 86 18.56 6.90 1.49
CA ALA A 86 18.69 6.68 2.93
C ALA A 86 17.51 7.26 3.72
N ASP A 87 17.01 8.46 3.37
CA ASP A 87 15.84 9.06 4.01
C ASP A 87 14.55 8.28 3.68
N LEU A 88 14.37 7.84 2.44
CA LEU A 88 13.22 7.02 2.05
C LEU A 88 13.21 5.67 2.81
N GLU A 89 14.39 5.02 2.96
CA GLU A 89 14.52 3.78 3.74
C GLU A 89 14.17 4.00 5.21
N ARG A 90 14.70 5.04 5.82
CA ARG A 90 14.39 5.41 7.21
C ARG A 90 12.89 5.62 7.42
N ARG A 91 12.24 6.31 6.48
CA ARG A 91 10.79 6.57 6.50
C ARG A 91 9.97 5.31 6.24
N TRP A 92 10.44 4.42 5.38
CA TRP A 92 9.84 3.11 5.15
C TRP A 92 9.83 2.25 6.42
N VAL A 93 10.97 2.20 7.13
CA VAL A 93 11.07 1.48 8.40
C VAL A 93 10.14 2.06 9.46
N LYS A 94 10.00 3.40 9.52
CA LYS A 94 9.07 4.07 10.42
C LYS A 94 7.62 3.73 10.16
N GLY A 95 7.27 3.42 8.91
CA GLY A 95 5.94 3.01 8.49
C GLY A 95 4.93 4.14 8.36
N GLY A 96 3.67 3.76 8.08
CA GLY A 96 2.64 4.72 7.73
C GLY A 96 3.01 5.52 6.48
N PRO A 97 2.34 6.64 6.19
CA PRO A 97 2.60 7.44 4.99
C PRO A 97 3.87 8.30 5.07
N ASN A 98 4.79 8.05 6.02
CA ASN A 98 5.99 8.88 6.22
C ASN A 98 6.86 9.01 4.96
N VAL A 99 6.92 7.95 4.11
CA VAL A 99 7.68 7.97 2.87
C VAL A 99 7.17 9.03 1.88
N LEU A 100 5.87 9.36 1.93
CA LEU A 100 5.25 10.37 1.06
C LEU A 100 5.59 11.80 1.46
N TYR A 101 6.12 11.98 2.65
CA TYR A 101 6.47 13.30 3.19
C TYR A 101 7.98 13.57 3.22
N GLY A 102 8.78 12.74 2.54
CA GLY A 102 10.24 12.90 2.48
C GLY A 102 10.67 14.14 1.74
N PHE A 103 9.96 14.49 0.68
CA PHE A 103 10.25 15.67 -0.15
C PHE A 103 9.03 16.58 -0.27
N ASN A 104 9.25 17.90 -0.27
CA ASN A 104 8.17 18.87 -0.33
C ASN A 104 7.55 19.02 -1.73
N ASP A 105 8.21 18.52 -2.76
CA ASP A 105 7.86 18.61 -4.17
C ASP A 105 7.29 17.31 -4.79
N LEU A 106 7.05 16.26 -3.99
CA LEU A 106 6.57 14.96 -4.45
C LEU A 106 5.36 15.05 -5.41
N LEU A 107 4.39 15.93 -5.12
CA LEU A 107 3.13 16.02 -5.86
C LEU A 107 3.18 16.99 -7.05
N VAL A 108 4.27 17.74 -7.22
CA VAL A 108 4.40 18.81 -8.23
C VAL A 108 5.64 18.67 -9.11
N ASN A 109 6.49 17.69 -8.84
CA ASN A 109 7.71 17.43 -9.59
C ASN A 109 7.74 15.97 -10.05
N GLU A 110 7.78 15.75 -11.37
CA GLU A 110 7.73 14.40 -11.97
C GLU A 110 8.96 13.56 -11.64
N GLU A 111 10.16 14.16 -11.60
CA GLU A 111 11.41 13.44 -11.28
C GLU A 111 11.40 12.97 -9.81
N THR A 112 10.95 13.84 -8.90
CA THR A 112 10.78 13.47 -7.49
C THR A 112 9.72 12.39 -7.34
N ASN A 113 8.60 12.49 -8.06
CA ASN A 113 7.56 11.48 -8.04
C ASN A 113 8.06 10.13 -8.56
N LYS A 114 8.79 10.16 -9.67
CA LYS A 114 9.41 8.95 -10.25
C LYS A 114 10.39 8.30 -9.28
N LEU A 115 11.25 9.09 -8.62
CA LEU A 115 12.18 8.59 -7.62
C LEU A 115 11.46 7.82 -6.49
N VAL A 116 10.39 8.40 -5.93
CA VAL A 116 9.61 7.75 -4.87
C VAL A 116 8.82 6.56 -5.39
N ALA A 117 8.27 6.63 -6.61
CA ALA A 117 7.57 5.51 -7.24
C ALA A 117 8.52 4.32 -7.47
N ASP A 118 9.71 4.57 -7.99
CA ASP A 118 10.71 3.52 -8.23
C ASP A 118 11.19 2.89 -6.93
N PHE A 119 11.38 3.70 -5.86
CA PHE A 119 11.67 3.19 -4.53
C PHE A 119 10.56 2.26 -4.03
N LEU A 120 9.29 2.66 -4.14
CA LEU A 120 8.15 1.84 -3.72
C LEU A 120 8.01 0.55 -4.55
N ARG A 121 8.25 0.60 -5.87
CA ARG A 121 8.29 -0.60 -6.72
C ARG A 121 9.42 -1.55 -6.32
N GLY A 122 10.59 -1.00 -5.97
CA GLY A 122 11.69 -1.78 -5.41
C GLY A 122 11.30 -2.52 -4.13
N LYS A 123 10.48 -1.90 -3.26
CA LYS A 123 9.95 -2.55 -2.06
C LYS A 123 8.96 -3.68 -2.39
N ILE A 124 8.14 -3.52 -3.43
CA ILE A 124 7.26 -4.59 -3.92
C ILE A 124 8.09 -5.77 -4.43
N ALA A 125 9.12 -5.51 -5.24
CA ALA A 125 10.02 -6.55 -5.74
C ALA A 125 10.77 -7.30 -4.64
N GLN A 126 11.07 -6.64 -3.53
CA GLN A 126 11.70 -7.27 -2.36
C GLN A 126 10.73 -8.13 -1.54
N ALA A 127 9.46 -7.74 -1.48
CA ALA A 127 8.45 -8.42 -0.66
C ALA A 127 7.81 -9.64 -1.35
N VAL A 128 7.76 -9.66 -2.69
CA VAL A 128 7.09 -10.70 -3.47
C VAL A 128 8.13 -11.58 -4.16
N ASN A 129 8.08 -12.88 -3.85
CA ASN A 129 9.07 -13.86 -4.32
C ASN A 129 8.98 -14.13 -5.83
N ASP A 130 7.76 -14.20 -6.38
CA ASP A 130 7.52 -14.39 -7.79
C ASP A 130 7.62 -13.06 -8.54
N PRO A 131 8.59 -12.87 -9.45
CA PRO A 131 8.79 -11.60 -10.16
C PRO A 131 7.62 -11.26 -11.09
N GLU A 132 6.88 -12.23 -11.61
CA GLU A 132 5.72 -11.96 -12.46
C GLU A 132 4.53 -11.47 -11.62
N ILE A 133 4.32 -12.02 -10.42
CA ILE A 133 3.33 -11.50 -9.46
C ILE A 133 3.75 -10.10 -8.99
N ALA A 134 5.03 -9.90 -8.66
CA ALA A 134 5.54 -8.58 -8.28
C ALA A 134 5.24 -7.50 -9.33
N LYS A 135 5.50 -7.80 -10.63
CA LYS A 135 5.18 -6.89 -11.74
C LYS A 135 3.69 -6.56 -11.82
N LYS A 136 2.81 -7.55 -11.62
CA LYS A 136 1.35 -7.33 -11.62
C LYS A 136 0.93 -6.41 -10.48
N LEU A 137 1.61 -6.43 -9.35
CA LEU A 137 1.33 -5.62 -8.17
C LEU A 137 1.94 -4.21 -8.21
N MET A 138 2.85 -3.93 -9.17
CA MET A 138 3.48 -2.61 -9.32
C MET A 138 2.60 -1.63 -10.08
N PRO A 139 2.28 -0.45 -9.51
CA PRO A 139 1.60 0.62 -10.23
C PRO A 139 2.57 1.32 -11.21
N TYR A 140 2.18 1.39 -12.48
CA TYR A 140 2.90 2.15 -13.51
C TYR A 140 2.00 3.22 -14.16
N GLU A 141 0.70 3.06 -14.09
CA GLU A 141 -0.28 3.83 -14.84
C GLU A 141 -0.58 5.21 -14.23
N TYR A 142 -0.06 5.48 -13.04
CA TYR A 142 -0.33 6.74 -12.36
C TYR A 142 0.80 7.13 -11.39
N PRO A 143 1.03 8.44 -11.18
CA PRO A 143 2.00 8.95 -10.21
C PRO A 143 1.61 8.65 -8.76
N VAL A 144 2.60 8.56 -7.88
CA VAL A 144 2.39 8.42 -6.43
C VAL A 144 1.62 9.63 -5.90
N GLY A 145 0.55 9.36 -5.15
CA GLY A 145 -0.28 10.40 -4.52
C GLY A 145 -1.48 10.83 -5.34
N THR A 146 -1.61 10.48 -6.63
CA THR A 146 -2.82 10.76 -7.42
C THR A 146 -3.99 9.86 -7.04
N LYS A 147 -3.68 8.67 -6.53
CA LYS A 147 -4.61 7.82 -5.78
C LYS A 147 -4.12 7.73 -4.34
N ARG A 148 -5.03 7.49 -3.40
CA ARG A 148 -4.65 7.28 -2.00
C ARG A 148 -3.64 6.13 -1.91
N VAL A 149 -2.46 6.42 -1.39
CA VAL A 149 -1.51 5.37 -1.02
C VAL A 149 -2.07 4.60 0.17
N CYS A 150 -2.19 3.30 0.00
CA CYS A 150 -2.74 2.43 1.03
C CYS A 150 -1.72 2.21 2.16
N VAL A 151 -2.23 1.94 3.36
CA VAL A 151 -1.42 1.53 4.51
C VAL A 151 -1.88 0.13 4.90
N GLY A 152 -0.97 -0.83 4.89
CA GLY A 152 -1.29 -2.23 5.15
C GLY A 152 -0.22 -2.95 5.96
N THR A 153 -0.59 -4.10 6.51
CA THR A 153 0.33 -5.03 7.16
C THR A 153 0.39 -6.29 6.30
N ASP A 154 1.59 -6.69 5.91
CA ASP A 154 1.89 -7.91 5.16
C ASP A 154 1.09 -8.07 3.84
N TYR A 155 0.68 -6.95 3.21
CA TYR A 155 -0.13 -6.98 2.00
C TYR A 155 0.59 -7.66 0.82
N TYR A 156 1.83 -7.24 0.54
CA TYR A 156 2.59 -7.81 -0.57
C TYR A 156 3.09 -9.21 -0.23
N GLU A 157 3.52 -9.45 1.00
CA GLU A 157 3.98 -10.74 1.50
C GLU A 157 2.88 -11.82 1.43
N THR A 158 1.62 -11.41 1.49
CA THR A 158 0.46 -12.30 1.36
C THR A 158 0.45 -13.06 0.02
N TYR A 159 0.95 -12.45 -1.05
CA TYR A 159 1.01 -13.09 -2.38
C TYR A 159 2.10 -14.16 -2.51
N ASN A 160 2.92 -14.36 -1.49
CA ASN A 160 3.86 -15.48 -1.41
C ASN A 160 3.22 -16.78 -0.85
N ARG A 161 1.96 -16.72 -0.45
CA ARG A 161 1.26 -17.89 0.11
C ARG A 161 0.70 -18.78 -1.01
N ASP A 162 0.83 -20.10 -0.86
CA ASP A 162 0.35 -21.09 -1.84
C ASP A 162 -1.18 -21.05 -2.05
N ASN A 163 -1.92 -20.54 -1.05
CA ASN A 163 -3.37 -20.43 -1.12
C ASN A 163 -3.87 -19.08 -1.64
N VAL A 164 -3.01 -18.23 -2.21
CA VAL A 164 -3.39 -16.92 -2.76
C VAL A 164 -3.07 -16.85 -4.24
N SER A 165 -4.06 -16.49 -5.05
CA SER A 165 -3.88 -16.23 -6.48
C SER A 165 -4.32 -14.81 -6.85
N LEU A 166 -3.68 -14.26 -7.88
CA LEU A 166 -3.94 -12.91 -8.40
C LEU A 166 -4.42 -12.95 -9.85
N ILE A 167 -5.64 -12.48 -10.08
CA ILE A 167 -6.19 -12.20 -11.40
C ILE A 167 -5.97 -10.71 -11.68
N ASP A 168 -5.18 -10.41 -12.71
CA ASP A 168 -4.91 -9.04 -13.16
C ASP A 168 -5.80 -8.69 -14.35
N LEU A 169 -6.83 -7.88 -14.11
CA LEU A 169 -7.81 -7.49 -15.13
C LEU A 169 -7.25 -6.60 -16.25
N ARG A 170 -5.99 -6.21 -16.20
CA ARG A 170 -5.29 -5.58 -17.34
C ARG A 170 -5.03 -6.60 -18.45
N ASN A 171 -4.81 -7.85 -18.08
CA ASN A 171 -4.50 -8.96 -18.99
C ASN A 171 -5.67 -9.93 -19.13
N GLU A 172 -6.41 -10.16 -18.06
CA GLU A 172 -7.49 -11.13 -17.97
C GLU A 172 -8.83 -10.45 -17.68
N LYS A 173 -9.73 -10.38 -18.66
CA LYS A 173 -10.97 -9.62 -18.56
C LYS A 173 -12.05 -10.37 -17.80
N LEU A 174 -12.61 -9.74 -16.78
CA LEU A 174 -13.84 -10.21 -16.13
C LEU A 174 -14.99 -10.17 -17.14
N GLN A 175 -15.65 -11.30 -17.34
CA GLN A 175 -16.81 -11.43 -18.23
C GLN A 175 -18.11 -11.42 -17.44
N GLN A 176 -18.19 -12.24 -16.40
CA GLN A 176 -19.42 -12.43 -15.64
C GLN A 176 -19.15 -12.88 -14.22
N ILE A 177 -20.00 -12.48 -13.29
CA ILE A 177 -20.13 -13.08 -11.97
C ILE A 177 -21.30 -14.06 -12.05
N GLU A 178 -21.04 -15.33 -11.79
CA GLU A 178 -22.00 -16.41 -11.82
C GLU A 178 -22.36 -16.83 -10.38
N LYS A 179 -23.39 -17.67 -10.25
CA LYS A 179 -23.85 -18.14 -8.93
C LYS A 179 -22.74 -18.80 -8.12
N ASP A 180 -21.88 -19.56 -8.79
CA ASP A 180 -20.88 -20.42 -8.16
C ASP A 180 -19.43 -19.95 -8.42
N GLY A 181 -19.25 -18.75 -9.03
CA GLY A 181 -17.90 -18.29 -9.32
C GLY A 181 -17.79 -17.04 -10.19
N ILE A 182 -16.57 -16.80 -10.62
CA ILE A 182 -16.19 -15.69 -11.49
C ILE A 182 -15.72 -16.24 -12.82
N ARG A 183 -16.27 -15.74 -13.92
CA ARG A 183 -15.83 -16.06 -15.28
C ARG A 183 -15.01 -14.93 -15.87
N THR A 184 -13.87 -15.29 -16.40
CA THR A 184 -13.00 -14.42 -17.18
C THR A 184 -12.84 -14.99 -18.60
N ASN A 185 -12.10 -14.26 -19.46
CA ASN A 185 -11.73 -14.80 -20.78
C ASN A 185 -10.75 -15.99 -20.70
N ASP A 186 -10.04 -16.17 -19.60
CA ASP A 186 -9.04 -17.23 -19.44
C ASP A 186 -9.59 -18.46 -18.68
N GLY A 187 -10.76 -18.33 -18.00
CA GLY A 187 -11.36 -19.46 -17.31
C GLY A 187 -12.48 -19.13 -16.33
N PHE A 188 -12.86 -20.15 -15.60
CA PHE A 188 -13.85 -20.05 -14.52
C PHE A 188 -13.17 -20.32 -13.17
N TYR A 189 -13.39 -19.43 -12.22
CA TYR A 189 -12.86 -19.49 -10.87
C TYR A 189 -14.01 -19.73 -9.88
N PRO A 190 -14.15 -20.95 -9.34
CA PRO A 190 -15.20 -21.26 -8.38
C PRO A 190 -14.94 -20.51 -7.06
N VAL A 191 -16.00 -19.91 -6.49
CA VAL A 191 -15.93 -19.20 -5.22
C VAL A 191 -17.19 -19.42 -4.38
N ASP A 192 -17.02 -19.63 -3.09
CA ASP A 192 -18.12 -19.76 -2.11
C ASP A 192 -18.56 -18.36 -1.63
N VAL A 193 -17.62 -17.43 -1.53
CA VAL A 193 -17.86 -16.06 -1.04
C VAL A 193 -17.17 -15.06 -1.96
N LEU A 194 -17.90 -14.06 -2.41
CA LEU A 194 -17.39 -12.93 -3.18
C LEU A 194 -17.50 -11.64 -2.38
N ILE A 195 -16.36 -10.96 -2.19
CA ILE A 195 -16.28 -9.69 -1.49
C ILE A 195 -15.97 -8.59 -2.52
N LEU A 196 -16.81 -7.56 -2.58
CA LEU A 196 -16.60 -6.37 -3.39
C LEU A 196 -15.95 -5.28 -2.53
N ALA A 197 -14.64 -5.05 -2.74
CA ALA A 197 -13.81 -4.08 -2.02
C ALA A 197 -13.40 -2.90 -2.94
N THR A 198 -14.39 -2.40 -3.71
CA THR A 198 -14.21 -1.37 -4.74
C THR A 198 -14.47 0.04 -4.18
#